data_ae7358ba9fe28b14b4bd88881bbbdc94
#
_entry.id   ae7358ba9fe28b14b4bd88881bbbdc94
#
_cell.length_a   1.000
_cell.length_b   1.000
_cell.length_c   1.000
_cell.angle_alpha   90.00
_cell.angle_beta   90.00
_cell.angle_gamma   90.00
#
_symmetry.space_group_name_H-M   'P 1'
#
loop_
_entity.id
_entity.type
_entity.pdbx_description
1 polymer ?
#
loop_
_entity_poly.entity_id
_entity_poly.type
_entity_poly.pdbx_seq_one_letter_code
_entity_poly.pdbx_strand_id
1 'polypeptide(L)'
;MLSGFEAMPNREGPQERLQVRDLSVGFGTRIVQRELNFSVHQGSIFAIMGGSGCGKSTVLKAMIGLLRPMTGTVLVDGEDYWAASETRRLAIGRRFGVLFQGGALWSSLTVAENVALPLQMLAHLDY
;
A
#
# COMPACT_ATOMS: atom_id res chain seq x y z
N MET A 1 36.93 -30.25 24.74
CA MET A 1 35.49 -30.07 24.95
C MET A 1 35.11 -28.65 24.56
N LEU A 2 34.67 -28.47 23.35
CA LEU A 2 34.20 -27.17 22.85
C LEU A 2 32.72 -27.34 22.52
N SER A 3 31.86 -27.10 23.51
CA SER A 3 30.43 -26.96 23.36
C SER A 3 30.12 -25.47 23.38
N GLY A 4 29.74 -24.92 22.25
CA GLY A 4 29.36 -23.51 22.15
C GLY A 4 29.13 -23.09 20.70
N PHE A 5 28.37 -23.88 19.95
CA PHE A 5 27.81 -23.40 18.70
C PHE A 5 26.51 -22.69 19.07
N GLU A 6 26.62 -21.39 19.42
CA GLU A 6 25.45 -20.52 19.45
C GLU A 6 25.01 -20.32 18.02
N ALA A 7 23.86 -20.85 17.68
CA ALA A 7 23.22 -20.58 16.40
C ALA A 7 22.99 -19.07 16.30
N MET A 8 23.69 -18.42 15.38
CA MET A 8 23.40 -17.02 15.05
C MET A 8 21.92 -16.91 14.64
N PRO A 9 21.22 -15.87 15.11
CA PRO A 9 19.84 -15.67 14.69
C PRO A 9 19.80 -15.59 13.16
N ASN A 10 18.96 -16.43 12.59
CA ASN A 10 18.65 -16.46 11.17
C ASN A 10 18.38 -15.02 10.73
N ARG A 11 19.22 -14.45 9.87
CA ARG A 11 18.94 -13.16 9.22
C ARG A 11 17.74 -13.43 8.32
N GLU A 12 16.55 -13.18 8.85
CA GLU A 12 15.35 -13.11 8.04
C GLU A 12 15.67 -12.18 6.87
N GLY A 13 15.44 -12.65 5.65
CA GLY A 13 15.60 -11.85 4.46
C GLY A 13 14.75 -10.57 4.57
N PRO A 14 14.94 -9.56 3.70
CA PRO A 14 14.22 -8.31 3.80
C PRO A 14 12.71 -8.56 3.85
N GLN A 15 12.07 -8.10 4.92
CA GLN A 15 10.65 -8.35 5.20
C GLN A 15 9.79 -7.82 4.04
N GLU A 16 8.92 -8.67 3.50
CA GLU A 16 7.91 -8.25 2.53
C GLU A 16 6.87 -7.36 3.22
N ARG A 17 6.76 -6.12 2.78
CA ARG A 17 5.80 -5.15 3.33
C ARG A 17 4.51 -5.13 2.56
N LEU A 18 4.59 -5.34 1.25
CA LEU A 18 3.43 -5.44 0.39
C LEU A 18 3.66 -6.57 -0.62
N GLN A 19 2.67 -7.42 -0.77
CA GLN A 19 2.69 -8.50 -1.74
C GLN A 19 1.40 -8.50 -2.56
N VAL A 20 1.55 -8.58 -3.86
CA VAL A 20 0.45 -8.67 -4.82
C VAL A 20 0.46 -10.07 -5.43
N ARG A 21 -0.67 -10.76 -5.38
CA ARG A 21 -0.83 -12.13 -5.90
C ARG A 21 -2.03 -12.19 -6.84
N ASP A 22 -1.77 -12.61 -8.09
CA ASP A 22 -2.76 -12.83 -9.15
C ASP A 22 -3.76 -11.67 -9.31
N LEU A 23 -3.27 -10.44 -9.06
CA LEU A 23 -4.09 -9.24 -9.00
C LEU A 23 -4.55 -8.84 -10.40
N SER A 24 -5.86 -8.76 -10.59
CA SER A 24 -6.46 -8.15 -11.78
C SER A 24 -7.28 -6.94 -11.38
N VAL A 25 -7.08 -5.84 -12.08
CA VAL A 25 -7.74 -4.56 -11.81
C VAL A 25 -8.42 -4.01 -13.06
N GLY A 26 -9.52 -3.31 -12.84
CA GLY A 26 -10.30 -2.74 -13.93
C GLY A 26 -11.53 -1.99 -13.44
N PHE A 27 -12.44 -1.68 -14.36
CA PHE A 27 -13.68 -0.96 -14.10
C PHE A 27 -14.86 -1.66 -14.77
N GLY A 28 -15.88 -2.01 -14.00
CA GLY A 28 -17.02 -2.79 -14.49
C GLY A 28 -16.54 -4.13 -15.09
N THR A 29 -16.79 -4.35 -16.37
CA THR A 29 -16.33 -5.56 -17.08
C THR A 29 -14.96 -5.39 -17.78
N ARG A 30 -14.42 -4.15 -17.83
CA ARG A 30 -13.17 -3.86 -18.51
C ARG A 30 -12.00 -4.09 -17.57
N ILE A 31 -11.21 -5.11 -17.87
CA ILE A 31 -9.94 -5.36 -17.18
C ILE A 31 -8.86 -4.45 -17.77
N VAL A 32 -8.09 -3.79 -16.92
CA VAL A 32 -6.99 -2.89 -17.27
C VAL A 32 -5.65 -3.61 -17.14
N GLN A 33 -5.46 -4.37 -16.06
CA GLN A 33 -4.28 -5.20 -15.84
C GLN A 33 -4.71 -6.55 -15.28
N ARG A 34 -3.95 -7.62 -15.61
CA ARG A 34 -4.26 -9.00 -15.25
C ARG A 34 -3.08 -9.68 -14.56
N GLU A 35 -3.40 -10.56 -13.62
CA GLU A 35 -2.48 -11.58 -13.07
C GLU A 35 -1.14 -10.99 -12.61
N LEU A 36 -1.18 -9.80 -12.00
CA LEU A 36 0.02 -9.17 -11.49
C LEU A 36 0.51 -9.89 -10.24
N ASN A 37 1.81 -10.18 -10.22
CA ASN A 37 2.49 -10.84 -9.11
C ASN A 37 3.79 -10.10 -8.83
N PHE A 38 3.94 -9.52 -7.64
CA PHE A 38 5.18 -8.89 -7.20
C PHE A 38 5.16 -8.64 -5.68
N SER A 39 6.35 -8.39 -5.11
CA SER A 39 6.51 -8.01 -3.70
C SER A 39 7.33 -6.73 -3.57
N VAL A 40 6.99 -5.94 -2.56
CA VAL A 40 7.75 -4.75 -2.14
C VAL A 40 8.31 -5.01 -0.75
N HIS A 41 9.63 -4.91 -0.61
CA HIS A 41 10.33 -5.21 0.62
C HIS A 41 10.59 -3.94 1.44
N GLN A 42 10.77 -4.13 2.74
CA GLN A 42 11.11 -3.03 3.64
C GLN A 42 12.40 -2.32 3.20
N GLY A 43 12.35 -0.99 3.18
CA GLY A 43 13.51 -0.15 2.82
C GLY A 43 13.83 -0.12 1.32
N SER A 44 13.05 -0.81 0.47
CA SER A 44 13.26 -0.78 -0.97
C SER A 44 12.47 0.35 -1.65
N ILE A 45 12.94 0.75 -2.84
CA ILE A 45 12.20 1.60 -3.78
C ILE A 45 11.70 0.68 -4.91
N PHE A 46 10.39 0.63 -5.09
CA PHE A 46 9.74 -0.16 -6.14
C PHE A 46 9.08 0.76 -7.15
N ALA A 47 9.42 0.63 -8.44
CA ALA A 47 8.87 1.46 -9.50
C ALA A 47 7.94 0.66 -10.40
N ILE A 48 6.71 1.19 -10.62
CA ILE A 48 5.77 0.68 -11.62
C ILE A 48 5.93 1.52 -12.88
N MET A 49 6.46 0.92 -13.95
CA MET A 49 6.76 1.60 -15.21
C MET A 49 5.83 1.13 -16.32
N GLY A 50 5.62 2.00 -17.31
CA GLY A 50 4.79 1.70 -18.48
C GLY A 50 4.28 2.96 -19.16
N GLY A 51 3.75 2.83 -20.36
CA GLY A 51 3.19 3.94 -21.14
C GLY A 51 2.01 4.63 -20.48
N SER A 52 1.63 5.79 -20.98
CA SER A 52 0.45 6.50 -20.50
C SER A 52 -0.81 5.65 -20.73
N GLY A 53 -1.71 5.61 -19.75
CA GLY A 53 -2.97 4.87 -19.85
C GLY A 53 -2.88 3.35 -19.66
N CYS A 54 -1.68 2.77 -19.43
CA CYS A 54 -1.53 1.32 -19.25
C CYS A 54 -2.03 0.79 -17.89
N GLY A 55 -2.55 1.64 -17.00
CA GLY A 55 -3.17 1.18 -15.75
C GLY A 55 -2.31 1.28 -14.49
N LYS A 56 -1.13 1.91 -14.52
CA LYS A 56 -0.27 2.09 -13.33
C LYS A 56 -1.01 2.66 -12.13
N SER A 57 -1.74 3.75 -12.34
CA SER A 57 -2.52 4.40 -11.28
C SER A 57 -3.68 3.53 -10.79
N THR A 58 -4.24 2.67 -11.66
CA THR A 58 -5.30 1.73 -11.29
C THR A 58 -4.75 0.64 -10.35
N VAL A 59 -3.56 0.11 -10.68
CA VAL A 59 -2.85 -0.85 -9.83
C VAL A 59 -2.52 -0.22 -8.48
N LEU A 60 -1.93 0.99 -8.48
CA LEU A 60 -1.60 1.70 -7.25
C LEU A 60 -2.84 1.91 -6.37
N LYS A 61 -3.97 2.34 -6.95
CA LYS A 61 -5.22 2.51 -6.21
C LYS A 61 -5.72 1.22 -5.56
N ALA A 62 -5.54 0.07 -6.22
CA ALA A 62 -5.90 -1.22 -5.64
C ALA A 62 -4.99 -1.61 -4.46
N MET A 63 -3.70 -1.28 -4.56
CA MET A 63 -2.72 -1.56 -3.50
C MET A 63 -2.94 -0.74 -2.23
N ILE A 64 -3.38 0.51 -2.37
CA ILE A 64 -3.59 1.44 -1.24
C ILE A 64 -5.04 1.51 -0.76
N GLY A 65 -5.91 0.64 -1.25
CA GLY A 65 -7.28 0.53 -0.77
C GLY A 65 -8.30 1.49 -1.39
N LEU A 66 -7.96 2.20 -2.46
CA LEU A 66 -8.86 3.15 -3.14
C LEU A 66 -9.69 2.51 -4.25
N LEU A 67 -9.33 1.33 -4.72
CA LEU A 67 -10.05 0.59 -5.75
C LEU A 67 -10.02 -0.90 -5.42
N ARG A 68 -11.20 -1.51 -5.24
CA ARG A 68 -11.26 -2.95 -5.02
C ARG A 68 -10.82 -3.70 -6.29
N PRO A 69 -9.88 -4.64 -6.20
CA PRO A 69 -9.48 -5.45 -7.35
C PRO A 69 -10.63 -6.34 -7.82
N MET A 70 -10.59 -6.74 -9.07
CA MET A 70 -11.56 -7.69 -9.65
C MET A 70 -11.27 -9.11 -9.16
N THR A 71 -9.98 -9.48 -9.13
CA THR A 71 -9.49 -10.76 -8.60
C THR A 71 -8.12 -10.57 -7.95
N GLY A 72 -7.68 -11.59 -7.23
CA GLY A 72 -6.35 -11.61 -6.60
C GLY A 72 -6.33 -10.96 -5.23
N THR A 73 -5.13 -10.87 -4.66
CA THR A 73 -4.91 -10.52 -3.26
C THR A 73 -3.85 -9.42 -3.13
N VAL A 74 -4.07 -8.51 -2.21
CA VAL A 74 -3.09 -7.52 -1.76
C VAL A 74 -2.81 -7.78 -0.29
N LEU A 75 -1.62 -8.28 0.02
CA LEU A 75 -1.17 -8.50 1.38
C LEU A 75 -0.33 -7.31 1.86
N VAL A 76 -0.64 -6.79 3.02
CA VAL A 76 0.13 -5.75 3.71
C VAL A 76 0.64 -6.34 5.01
N ASP A 77 1.94 -6.44 5.17
CA ASP A 77 2.59 -7.13 6.29
C ASP A 77 2.03 -8.56 6.51
N GLY A 78 1.73 -9.27 5.41
CA GLY A 78 1.18 -10.64 5.42
C GLY A 78 -0.35 -10.72 5.61
N GLU A 79 -1.05 -9.61 5.82
CA GLU A 79 -2.49 -9.56 6.04
C GLU A 79 -3.23 -9.15 4.76
N ASP A 80 -4.25 -9.92 4.37
CA ASP A 80 -5.07 -9.60 3.18
C ASP A 80 -5.91 -8.35 3.44
N TYR A 81 -5.55 -7.27 2.75
CA TYR A 81 -6.21 -5.97 2.89
C TYR A 81 -7.69 -6.05 2.53
N TRP A 82 -8.05 -6.75 1.44
CA TRP A 82 -9.41 -6.74 0.92
C TRP A 82 -10.32 -7.79 1.57
N ALA A 83 -9.75 -8.81 2.21
CA ALA A 83 -10.48 -9.77 3.05
C ALA A 83 -10.68 -9.26 4.48
N ALA A 84 -9.90 -8.27 4.92
CA ALA A 84 -10.00 -7.69 6.26
C ALA A 84 -11.32 -6.93 6.47
N SER A 85 -11.76 -6.84 7.73
CA SER A 85 -12.89 -6.01 8.13
C SER A 85 -12.62 -4.52 7.84
N GLU A 86 -13.68 -3.71 7.74
CA GLU A 86 -13.55 -2.27 7.50
C GLU A 86 -12.66 -1.58 8.54
N THR A 87 -12.89 -1.87 9.82
CA THR A 87 -12.07 -1.34 10.92
C THR A 87 -10.59 -1.72 10.75
N ARG A 88 -10.33 -2.96 10.33
CA ARG A 88 -8.95 -3.42 10.11
C ARG A 88 -8.33 -2.77 8.89
N ARG A 89 -9.07 -2.61 7.79
CA ARG A 89 -8.60 -1.88 6.60
C ARG A 89 -8.23 -0.43 6.92
N LEU A 90 -9.02 0.25 7.73
CA LEU A 90 -8.69 1.60 8.22
C LEU A 90 -7.37 1.61 9.00
N ALA A 91 -7.17 0.64 9.89
CA ALA A 91 -5.93 0.52 10.66
C ALA A 91 -4.70 0.24 9.76
N ILE A 92 -4.86 -0.60 8.73
CA ILE A 92 -3.81 -0.84 7.73
C ILE A 92 -3.57 0.42 6.89
N GLY A 93 -4.63 1.08 6.43
CA GLY A 93 -4.57 2.30 5.61
C GLY A 93 -3.80 3.45 6.27
N ARG A 94 -3.85 3.55 7.61
CA ARG A 94 -3.06 4.54 8.37
C ARG A 94 -1.54 4.36 8.27
N ARG A 95 -1.08 3.21 7.77
CA ARG A 95 0.36 2.94 7.55
C ARG A 95 0.84 3.46 6.19
N PHE A 96 -0.08 3.87 5.29
CA PHE A 96 0.26 4.40 3.99
C PHE A 96 0.35 5.92 4.03
N GLY A 97 1.43 6.47 3.46
CA GLY A 97 1.49 7.85 3.00
C GLY A 97 1.34 7.85 1.48
N VAL A 98 0.44 8.68 0.94
CA VAL A 98 0.17 8.74 -0.50
C VAL A 98 0.41 10.15 -1.01
N LEU A 99 1.27 10.28 -2.03
CA LEU A 99 1.44 11.52 -2.78
C LEU A 99 0.74 11.38 -4.14
N PHE A 100 -0.32 12.13 -4.35
CA PHE A 100 -1.04 12.15 -5.62
C PHE A 100 -0.37 13.09 -6.64
N GLN A 101 -0.54 12.79 -7.91
CA GLN A 101 0.07 13.53 -9.02
C GLN A 101 -0.27 15.03 -8.99
N GLY A 102 -1.46 15.43 -8.57
CA GLY A 102 -1.89 16.82 -8.44
C GLY A 102 -1.68 17.42 -7.04
N GLY A 103 -0.93 16.75 -6.14
CA GLY A 103 -0.72 17.20 -4.76
C GLY A 103 -1.92 16.96 -3.84
N ALA A 104 -3.14 16.91 -4.37
CA ALA A 104 -4.40 16.73 -3.61
C ALA A 104 -4.58 17.70 -2.44
N LEU A 105 -4.12 18.93 -2.60
CA LEU A 105 -4.26 19.99 -1.61
C LEU A 105 -5.60 20.72 -1.77
N TRP A 106 -6.19 21.10 -0.65
CA TRP A 106 -7.39 21.93 -0.62
C TRP A 106 -7.01 23.39 -0.86
N SER A 107 -7.45 23.97 -1.98
CA SER A 107 -7.12 25.34 -2.36
C SER A 107 -7.71 26.41 -1.44
N SER A 108 -8.75 26.07 -0.68
CA SER A 108 -9.37 26.93 0.33
C SER A 108 -8.64 26.95 1.67
N LEU A 109 -7.66 26.08 1.86
CA LEU A 109 -6.90 25.96 3.11
C LEU A 109 -5.49 26.52 2.92
N THR A 110 -4.95 27.09 3.98
CA THR A 110 -3.52 27.45 4.06
C THR A 110 -2.62 26.21 4.01
N VAL A 111 -1.34 26.41 3.82
CA VAL A 111 -0.34 25.29 3.86
C VAL A 111 -0.38 24.58 5.21
N ALA A 112 -0.43 25.34 6.32
CA ALA A 112 -0.50 24.79 7.68
C ALA A 112 -1.76 23.94 7.88
N GLU A 113 -2.92 24.42 7.46
CA GLU A 113 -4.19 23.69 7.55
C GLU A 113 -4.19 22.43 6.67
N ASN A 114 -3.63 22.47 5.47
CA ASN A 114 -3.47 21.28 4.62
C ASN A 114 -2.60 20.20 5.28
N VAL A 115 -1.51 20.61 5.95
CA VAL A 115 -0.64 19.68 6.70
C VAL A 115 -1.32 19.15 7.95
N ALA A 116 -2.08 20.00 8.66
CA ALA A 116 -2.77 19.64 9.88
C ALA A 116 -3.99 18.73 9.65
N LEU A 117 -4.69 18.90 8.52
CA LEU A 117 -5.96 18.20 8.24
C LEU A 117 -5.92 16.68 8.46
N PRO A 118 -4.99 15.90 7.89
CA PRO A 118 -4.92 14.47 8.15
C PRO A 118 -4.59 14.13 9.60
N LEU A 119 -3.84 14.98 10.31
CA LEU A 119 -3.54 14.78 11.72
C LEU A 119 -4.79 14.99 12.58
N GLN A 120 -5.58 16.02 12.30
CA GLN A 120 -6.85 16.28 12.98
C GLN A 120 -7.86 15.14 12.72
N MET A 121 -8.00 14.70 11.47
CA MET A 121 -8.95 13.66 11.10
C MET A 121 -8.58 12.26 11.63
N LEU A 122 -7.30 11.92 11.67
CA LEU A 122 -6.84 10.55 11.98
C LEU A 122 -6.34 10.37 13.41
N ALA A 123 -5.81 11.42 14.02
CA ALA A 123 -5.21 11.36 15.35
C ALA A 123 -6.03 12.10 16.41
N HIS A 124 -7.13 12.76 16.04
CA HIS A 124 -7.93 13.61 16.93
C HIS A 124 -7.07 14.65 17.68
N LEU A 125 -6.03 15.16 17.01
CA LEU A 125 -5.19 16.21 17.56
C LEU A 125 -5.86 17.55 17.28
N ASP A 126 -6.22 18.26 18.35
CA ASP A 126 -6.69 19.64 18.29
C ASP A 126 -5.48 20.58 18.08
N TYR A 127 -5.69 21.65 17.33
CA TYR A 127 -4.68 22.68 17.07
C TYR A 127 -4.75 23.78 18.11
#